data_18865d67f929727d05688753f94cef37
#
_entry.id   18865d67f929727d05688753f94cef37
#
_cell.length_a   1.000
_cell.length_b   1.000
_cell.length_c   1.000
_cell.angle_alpha   90.00
_cell.angle_beta   90.00
_cell.angle_gamma   90.00
#
_symmetry.space_group_name_H-M   'P 1'
#
loop_
_entity.id
_entity.type
_entity.pdbx_description
1 polymer ?
#
loop_
_entity_poly.entity_id
_entity_poly.type
_entity_poly.pdbx_seq_one_letter_code
_entity_poly.pdbx_strand_id
1 'polypeptide(L)'
;EAFAEIACRACDALRDFQYPDGKWEFVKVDGSRWGPYYLPWGFYYWLETYRKLRPILSDKRRTYWEDGLQLAYAGMREELDVLTEVHNIPTWQAMGLHRAAQLFGRPEWKESADRIIAMTVNGQEPEGCWLEHHGPTPFYNLIYTNALGLYYYHGGAVDVLPALERAAGFHNLFTYPDGTTVETIDGRFKYLRTPNPEGLLPFLPVPGGRRYVHYVVKQAIAQNAGWINACFAETLYYWDADVARPDAPALIERERIEARAAHALVVKEDGWFVCLSGFASPVVESRWGLDRGSFIGVWHERTRLLVGGGNSKGQKEWCTFELTTAAGECRHIPDAGAVHDDRRAVTLAYDSRKFDIALEIRSAGELRLQATASLSEGDAAVWRLPLRLRLNGGALESSVASAQPVSAADIHLEAADAGEHWLRQDGWELRFAGPFRLEWPSYPFNPYAADGAADISFAIAVLTLP
;
A
#
# COMPACT_ATOMS: atom_id res chain seq x y z
N GLU A 1 -10.48 24.19 26.80
CA GLU A 1 -11.86 24.62 26.51
C GLU A 1 -12.08 24.80 24.99
N ALA A 2 -11.24 25.58 24.26
CA ALA A 2 -11.44 25.83 22.82
C ALA A 2 -11.48 24.54 21.97
N PHE A 3 -10.60 23.59 22.20
CA PHE A 3 -10.62 22.30 21.49
C PHE A 3 -11.86 21.47 21.78
N ALA A 4 -12.34 21.49 23.02
CA ALA A 4 -13.57 20.79 23.39
C ALA A 4 -14.78 21.37 22.66
N GLU A 5 -14.89 22.68 22.53
CA GLU A 5 -15.98 23.33 21.78
C GLU A 5 -15.93 23.03 20.29
N ILE A 6 -14.72 23.03 19.68
CA ILE A 6 -14.56 22.62 18.27
C ILE A 6 -15.02 21.18 18.07
N ALA A 7 -14.60 20.26 18.96
CA ALA A 7 -15.03 18.87 18.90
C ALA A 7 -16.55 18.73 19.11
N CYS A 8 -17.13 19.50 20.03
CA CYS A 8 -18.58 19.53 20.22
C CYS A 8 -19.34 19.96 18.96
N ARG A 9 -18.93 21.05 18.33
CA ARG A 9 -19.55 21.53 17.07
C ARG A 9 -19.44 20.52 15.94
N ALA A 10 -18.29 19.85 15.81
CA ALA A 10 -18.11 18.80 14.82
C ALA A 10 -19.05 17.61 15.07
N CYS A 11 -19.19 17.16 16.31
CA CYS A 11 -20.09 16.06 16.67
C CYS A 11 -21.59 16.44 16.57
N ASP A 12 -21.96 17.69 16.88
CA ASP A 12 -23.30 18.19 16.61
C ASP A 12 -23.62 18.11 15.11
N ALA A 13 -22.71 18.58 14.25
CA ALA A 13 -22.86 18.49 12.81
C ALA A 13 -22.98 17.03 12.31
N LEU A 14 -22.18 16.10 12.83
CA LEU A 14 -22.32 14.67 12.51
C LEU A 14 -23.73 14.18 12.82
N ARG A 15 -24.28 14.55 13.97
CA ARG A 15 -25.65 14.17 14.35
C ARG A 15 -26.70 14.84 13.48
N ASP A 16 -26.52 16.13 13.12
CA ASP A 16 -27.45 16.89 12.28
C ASP A 16 -27.57 16.31 10.86
N PHE A 17 -26.46 15.78 10.30
CA PHE A 17 -26.41 15.14 8.97
C PHE A 17 -26.78 13.66 8.98
N GLN A 18 -27.04 13.06 10.14
CA GLN A 18 -27.39 11.66 10.25
C GLN A 18 -28.79 11.40 9.71
N TYR A 19 -28.95 10.39 8.87
CA TYR A 19 -30.24 9.95 8.36
C TYR A 19 -31.09 9.29 9.47
N PRO A 20 -32.44 9.17 9.25
CA PRO A 20 -33.32 8.55 10.24
C PRO A 20 -33.00 7.09 10.59
N ASP A 21 -32.31 6.37 9.72
CA ASP A 21 -31.80 4.99 9.94
C ASP A 21 -30.42 4.95 10.60
N GLY A 22 -29.87 6.09 10.96
CA GLY A 22 -28.56 6.19 11.62
C GLY A 22 -27.36 6.27 10.69
N LYS A 23 -27.53 6.21 9.37
CA LYS A 23 -26.45 6.27 8.36
C LYS A 23 -26.08 7.70 7.98
N TRP A 24 -24.97 7.80 7.23
CA TRP A 24 -24.59 9.02 6.51
C TRP A 24 -24.40 8.71 5.03
N GLU A 25 -24.52 9.74 4.19
CA GLU A 25 -24.14 9.62 2.78
C GLU A 25 -22.66 9.34 2.62
N PHE A 26 -22.30 8.27 1.91
CA PHE A 26 -20.93 7.98 1.57
C PHE A 26 -20.57 8.66 0.24
N VAL A 27 -19.81 9.76 0.34
CA VAL A 27 -19.30 10.51 -0.81
C VAL A 27 -17.82 10.14 -1.02
N LYS A 28 -17.47 9.66 -2.22
CA LYS A 28 -16.10 9.32 -2.58
C LYS A 28 -15.34 10.56 -3.07
N VAL A 29 -14.02 10.46 -3.13
CA VAL A 29 -13.13 11.57 -3.51
C VAL A 29 -13.41 12.10 -4.93
N ASP A 30 -13.93 11.29 -5.82
CA ASP A 30 -14.35 11.67 -7.17
C ASP A 30 -15.77 12.28 -7.24
N GLY A 31 -16.39 12.53 -6.07
CA GLY A 31 -17.74 13.06 -5.95
C GLY A 31 -18.85 12.04 -6.18
N SER A 32 -18.54 10.80 -6.60
CA SER A 32 -19.55 9.75 -6.71
C SER A 32 -20.01 9.28 -5.33
N ARG A 33 -21.19 8.66 -5.26
CA ARG A 33 -21.84 8.29 -4.00
C ARG A 33 -22.17 6.81 -3.98
N TRP A 34 -22.00 6.18 -2.80
CA TRP A 34 -22.48 4.83 -2.54
C TRP A 34 -23.88 4.79 -1.92
N GLY A 35 -24.38 5.96 -1.53
CA GLY A 35 -25.62 6.07 -0.76
C GLY A 35 -25.39 6.00 0.75
N PRO A 36 -26.50 5.85 1.52
CA PRO A 36 -26.44 5.79 2.98
C PRO A 36 -25.62 4.62 3.48
N TYR A 37 -24.67 4.89 4.39
CA TYR A 37 -23.73 3.90 4.91
C TYR A 37 -23.37 4.13 6.37
N TYR A 38 -23.08 3.07 7.14
CA TYR A 38 -22.49 3.18 8.47
C TYR A 38 -20.98 3.36 8.34
N LEU A 39 -20.52 4.63 8.25
CA LEU A 39 -19.12 5.00 8.06
C LEU A 39 -18.30 4.68 9.32
N PRO A 40 -17.47 3.63 9.32
CA PRO A 40 -16.86 3.10 10.56
C PRO A 40 -15.97 4.11 11.26
N TRP A 41 -15.14 4.84 10.50
CA TRP A 41 -14.21 5.83 11.07
C TRP A 41 -14.97 7.01 11.70
N GLY A 42 -15.98 7.55 11.03
CA GLY A 42 -16.79 8.65 11.53
C GLY A 42 -17.49 8.28 12.84
N PHE A 43 -18.14 7.11 12.90
CA PHE A 43 -18.81 6.63 14.10
C PHE A 43 -17.85 6.31 15.23
N TYR A 44 -16.71 5.68 14.95
CA TYR A 44 -15.71 5.37 15.98
C TYR A 44 -15.15 6.64 16.61
N TYR A 45 -14.71 7.63 15.83
CA TYR A 45 -14.15 8.86 16.38
C TYR A 45 -15.21 9.72 17.06
N TRP A 46 -16.45 9.71 16.61
CA TRP A 46 -17.56 10.34 17.34
C TRP A 46 -17.81 9.66 18.68
N LEU A 47 -17.82 8.31 18.73
CA LEU A 47 -17.97 7.54 19.96
C LEU A 47 -16.85 7.85 20.98
N GLU A 48 -15.60 7.87 20.54
CA GLU A 48 -14.46 8.19 21.42
C GLU A 48 -14.47 9.65 21.90
N THR A 49 -14.89 10.57 21.03
CA THR A 49 -15.11 11.98 21.41
C THR A 49 -16.21 12.09 22.45
N TYR A 50 -17.34 11.43 22.22
CA TYR A 50 -18.44 11.37 23.19
C TYR A 50 -17.98 10.81 24.55
N ARG A 51 -17.29 9.67 24.53
CA ARG A 51 -16.76 9.05 25.76
C ARG A 51 -15.87 9.99 26.57
N LYS A 52 -14.98 10.72 25.90
CA LYS A 52 -14.05 11.67 26.55
C LYS A 52 -14.74 12.94 27.04
N LEU A 53 -15.68 13.46 26.29
CA LEU A 53 -16.36 14.72 26.63
C LEU A 53 -17.63 14.54 27.49
N ARG A 54 -18.17 13.33 27.60
CA ARG A 54 -19.39 13.01 28.35
C ARG A 54 -19.50 13.69 29.72
N PRO A 55 -18.43 13.77 30.55
CA PRO A 55 -18.50 14.39 31.86
C PRO A 55 -18.76 15.90 31.85
N ILE A 56 -18.49 16.59 30.75
CA ILE A 56 -18.62 18.05 30.61
C ILE A 56 -19.73 18.46 29.66
N LEU A 57 -20.39 17.50 28.97
CA LEU A 57 -21.53 17.81 28.12
C LEU A 57 -22.76 18.20 28.91
N SER A 58 -23.55 19.16 28.40
CA SER A 58 -24.91 19.40 28.90
C SER A 58 -25.80 18.16 28.69
N ASP A 59 -26.80 17.97 29.53
CA ASP A 59 -27.74 16.84 29.42
C ASP A 59 -28.39 16.76 28.04
N LYS A 60 -28.81 17.92 27.49
CA LYS A 60 -29.40 18.00 26.16
C LYS A 60 -28.44 17.46 25.06
N ARG A 61 -27.17 17.92 25.05
CA ARG A 61 -26.18 17.50 24.06
C ARG A 61 -25.80 16.04 24.24
N ARG A 62 -25.68 15.59 25.51
CA ARG A 62 -25.40 14.18 25.85
C ARG A 62 -26.47 13.25 25.27
N THR A 63 -27.75 13.50 25.55
CA THR A 63 -28.87 12.71 25.03
C THR A 63 -28.89 12.75 23.49
N TYR A 64 -28.69 13.93 22.90
CA TYR A 64 -28.71 14.10 21.44
C TYR A 64 -27.65 13.23 20.73
N TRP A 65 -26.45 13.12 21.30
CA TRP A 65 -25.41 12.28 20.73
C TRP A 65 -25.61 10.79 21.06
N GLU A 66 -26.06 10.47 22.28
CA GLU A 66 -26.38 9.09 22.68
C GLU A 66 -27.41 8.45 21.76
N ASP A 67 -28.50 9.16 21.47
CA ASP A 67 -29.56 8.70 20.58
C ASP A 67 -29.01 8.39 19.18
N GLY A 68 -28.17 9.27 18.63
CA GLY A 68 -27.59 9.08 17.31
C GLY A 68 -26.58 7.93 17.25
N LEU A 69 -25.71 7.82 18.27
CA LEU A 69 -24.73 6.74 18.37
C LEU A 69 -25.40 5.39 18.56
N GLN A 70 -26.37 5.28 19.47
CA GLN A 70 -27.11 4.02 19.71
C GLN A 70 -27.88 3.59 18.46
N LEU A 71 -28.52 4.54 17.76
CA LEU A 71 -29.23 4.26 16.50
C LEU A 71 -28.28 3.68 15.45
N ALA A 72 -27.12 4.31 15.26
CA ALA A 72 -26.14 3.86 14.27
C ALA A 72 -25.55 2.48 14.61
N TYR A 73 -25.14 2.25 15.85
CA TYR A 73 -24.53 0.98 16.25
C TYR A 73 -25.55 -0.17 16.30
N ALA A 74 -26.82 0.10 16.59
CA ALA A 74 -27.86 -0.91 16.50
C ALA A 74 -28.07 -1.36 15.03
N GLY A 75 -28.21 -0.42 14.10
CA GLY A 75 -28.34 -0.76 12.68
C GLY A 75 -27.06 -1.37 12.09
N MET A 76 -25.90 -0.88 12.48
CA MET A 76 -24.60 -1.49 12.11
C MET A 76 -24.51 -2.96 12.56
N ARG A 77 -24.94 -3.27 13.78
CA ARG A 77 -24.99 -4.65 14.29
C ARG A 77 -25.89 -5.52 13.41
N GLU A 78 -27.09 -5.05 13.04
CA GLU A 78 -28.02 -5.81 12.19
C GLU A 78 -27.41 -6.12 10.83
N GLU A 79 -26.66 -5.19 10.21
CA GLU A 79 -25.94 -5.45 8.96
C GLU A 79 -24.79 -6.44 9.16
N LEU A 80 -24.03 -6.32 10.24
CA LEU A 80 -22.93 -7.23 10.54
C LEU A 80 -23.42 -8.65 10.81
N ASP A 81 -24.56 -8.84 11.46
CA ASP A 81 -25.07 -10.17 11.84
C ASP A 81 -25.38 -11.07 10.64
N VAL A 82 -25.68 -10.49 9.48
CA VAL A 82 -25.99 -11.25 8.26
C VAL A 82 -24.78 -11.46 7.34
N LEU A 83 -23.61 -10.87 7.67
CA LEU A 83 -22.40 -11.02 6.85
C LEU A 83 -21.80 -12.42 6.95
N THR A 84 -21.45 -12.96 5.80
CA THR A 84 -20.75 -14.25 5.63
C THR A 84 -19.30 -14.08 5.19
N GLU A 85 -18.93 -12.91 4.66
CA GLU A 85 -17.59 -12.56 4.24
C GLU A 85 -17.18 -11.23 4.89
N VAL A 86 -15.89 -11.05 5.15
CA VAL A 86 -15.37 -9.82 5.77
C VAL A 86 -14.35 -9.15 4.86
N HIS A 87 -14.35 -7.82 4.94
CA HIS A 87 -13.34 -6.96 4.36
C HIS A 87 -13.01 -5.82 5.35
N ASN A 88 -12.22 -4.86 4.93
CA ASN A 88 -11.74 -3.78 5.82
C ASN A 88 -12.85 -3.01 6.55
N ILE A 89 -13.97 -2.68 5.87
CA ILE A 89 -15.07 -1.89 6.46
C ILE A 89 -15.78 -2.64 7.59
N PRO A 90 -16.32 -3.87 7.41
CA PRO A 90 -16.91 -4.65 8.50
C PRO A 90 -15.94 -4.89 9.67
N THR A 91 -14.64 -5.04 9.41
CA THR A 91 -13.64 -5.17 10.48
C THR A 91 -13.60 -3.92 11.35
N TRP A 92 -13.59 -2.73 10.75
CA TRP A 92 -13.67 -1.46 11.48
C TRP A 92 -15.01 -1.25 12.19
N GLN A 93 -16.12 -1.61 11.54
CA GLN A 93 -17.44 -1.55 12.15
C GLN A 93 -17.52 -2.44 13.39
N ALA A 94 -16.99 -3.66 13.31
CA ALA A 94 -16.96 -4.58 14.44
C ALA A 94 -16.10 -4.06 15.60
N MET A 95 -14.92 -3.50 15.33
CA MET A 95 -14.10 -2.86 16.35
C MET A 95 -14.86 -1.71 17.03
N GLY A 96 -15.50 -0.84 16.26
CA GLY A 96 -16.32 0.25 16.77
C GLY A 96 -17.53 -0.25 17.56
N LEU A 97 -18.20 -1.31 17.10
CA LEU A 97 -19.33 -1.95 17.78
C LEU A 97 -18.91 -2.57 19.12
N HIS A 98 -17.74 -3.24 19.18
CA HIS A 98 -17.17 -3.72 20.45
C HIS A 98 -16.98 -2.57 21.44
N ARG A 99 -16.45 -1.45 20.98
CA ARG A 99 -16.23 -0.26 21.80
C ARG A 99 -17.54 0.36 22.28
N ALA A 100 -18.53 0.44 21.41
CA ALA A 100 -19.88 0.91 21.74
C ALA A 100 -20.59 -0.02 22.73
N ALA A 101 -20.42 -1.35 22.60
CA ALA A 101 -20.96 -2.34 23.53
C ALA A 101 -20.47 -2.10 24.96
N GLN A 102 -19.18 -1.80 25.12
CA GLN A 102 -18.60 -1.45 26.44
C GLN A 102 -19.21 -0.17 27.02
N LEU A 103 -19.38 0.87 26.19
CA LEU A 103 -19.87 2.17 26.65
C LEU A 103 -21.35 2.17 27.03
N PHE A 104 -22.17 1.43 26.25
CA PHE A 104 -23.62 1.40 26.40
C PHE A 104 -24.14 0.15 27.14
N GLY A 105 -23.26 -0.77 27.57
CA GLY A 105 -23.63 -1.98 28.29
C GLY A 105 -24.46 -2.96 27.45
N ARG A 106 -24.06 -3.20 26.19
CA ARG A 106 -24.78 -4.04 25.22
C ARG A 106 -24.01 -5.33 24.91
N PRO A 107 -24.18 -6.40 25.69
CA PRO A 107 -23.42 -7.65 25.49
C PRO A 107 -23.69 -8.28 24.11
N GLU A 108 -24.89 -8.16 23.56
CA GLU A 108 -25.26 -8.67 22.24
C GLU A 108 -24.47 -7.97 21.10
N TRP A 109 -24.08 -6.71 21.27
CA TRP A 109 -23.22 -6.01 20.33
C TRP A 109 -21.78 -6.53 20.38
N LYS A 110 -21.33 -6.89 21.57
CA LYS A 110 -20.01 -7.51 21.76
C LYS A 110 -19.91 -8.85 21.06
N GLU A 111 -20.93 -9.70 21.17
CA GLU A 111 -20.96 -11.01 20.52
C GLU A 111 -20.89 -10.90 18.98
N SER A 112 -21.68 -9.98 18.40
CA SER A 112 -21.64 -9.70 16.96
C SER A 112 -20.25 -9.18 16.52
N ALA A 113 -19.66 -8.28 17.29
CA ALA A 113 -18.34 -7.73 17.03
C ALA A 113 -17.25 -8.83 17.08
N ASP A 114 -17.23 -9.63 18.14
CA ASP A 114 -16.23 -10.72 18.34
C ASP A 114 -16.32 -11.73 17.20
N ARG A 115 -17.53 -12.04 16.70
CA ARG A 115 -17.73 -12.93 15.54
C ARG A 115 -17.07 -12.39 14.28
N ILE A 116 -17.27 -11.11 13.94
CA ILE A 116 -16.67 -10.49 12.75
C ILE A 116 -15.15 -10.40 12.89
N ILE A 117 -14.63 -10.02 14.06
CA ILE A 117 -13.19 -9.99 14.33
C ILE A 117 -12.58 -11.40 14.16
N ALA A 118 -13.24 -12.45 14.67
CA ALA A 118 -12.77 -13.82 14.47
C ALA A 118 -12.76 -14.22 12.99
N MET A 119 -13.79 -13.82 12.22
CA MET A 119 -13.81 -14.03 10.76
C MET A 119 -12.66 -13.29 10.07
N THR A 120 -12.37 -12.07 10.48
CA THR A 120 -11.24 -11.28 9.94
C THR A 120 -9.91 -11.98 10.21
N VAL A 121 -9.66 -12.43 11.44
CA VAL A 121 -8.44 -13.16 11.81
C VAL A 121 -8.29 -14.43 10.99
N ASN A 122 -9.37 -15.19 10.81
CA ASN A 122 -9.37 -16.44 10.05
C ASN A 122 -9.22 -16.22 8.53
N GLY A 123 -9.60 -15.07 8.01
CA GLY A 123 -9.46 -14.69 6.59
C GLY A 123 -8.10 -14.10 6.23
N GLN A 124 -7.14 -14.07 7.16
CA GLN A 124 -5.79 -13.60 6.87
C GLN A 124 -5.00 -14.64 6.08
N GLU A 125 -4.30 -14.22 5.03
CA GLU A 125 -3.37 -15.07 4.30
C GLU A 125 -2.19 -15.51 5.20
N PRO A 126 -1.57 -16.68 4.92
CA PRO A 126 -0.44 -17.17 5.71
C PRO A 126 0.71 -16.16 5.81
N GLU A 127 0.95 -15.37 4.78
CA GLU A 127 1.98 -14.35 4.69
C GLU A 127 1.69 -13.10 5.53
N GLY A 128 0.50 -12.99 6.12
CA GLY A 128 0.16 -11.91 7.05
C GLY A 128 -0.61 -10.73 6.43
N CYS A 129 -1.08 -10.86 5.20
CA CYS A 129 -1.94 -9.87 4.57
C CYS A 129 -3.39 -10.33 4.46
N TRP A 130 -4.29 -9.40 4.12
CA TRP A 130 -5.63 -9.65 3.61
C TRP A 130 -5.66 -9.23 2.14
N LEU A 131 -6.40 -9.99 1.32
CA LEU A 131 -6.50 -9.71 -0.10
C LEU A 131 -7.54 -8.63 -0.36
N GLU A 132 -7.22 -7.73 -1.27
CA GLU A 132 -8.12 -6.71 -1.82
C GLU A 132 -8.00 -6.71 -3.35
N HIS A 133 -9.13 -6.74 -4.06
CA HIS A 133 -9.10 -6.83 -5.52
C HIS A 133 -8.17 -7.92 -6.04
N HIS A 134 -8.37 -9.13 -5.53
CA HIS A 134 -7.66 -10.36 -5.91
C HIS A 134 -6.16 -10.38 -5.56
N GLY A 135 -5.68 -9.53 -4.67
CA GLY A 135 -4.26 -9.63 -4.30
C GLY A 135 -3.84 -8.77 -3.12
N PRO A 136 -2.56 -8.84 -2.74
CA PRO A 136 -2.03 -8.06 -1.65
C PRO A 136 -2.12 -6.55 -1.93
N THR A 137 -2.29 -5.78 -0.88
CA THR A 137 -2.31 -4.32 -0.90
C THR A 137 -1.69 -3.81 0.39
N PRO A 138 -0.35 -3.71 0.49
CA PRO A 138 0.34 -3.37 1.73
C PRO A 138 -0.24 -2.15 2.44
N PHE A 139 -0.50 -1.06 1.72
CA PHE A 139 -1.05 0.13 2.33
C PHE A 139 -2.49 -0.09 2.85
N TYR A 140 -3.33 -0.76 2.07
CA TYR A 140 -4.72 -0.99 2.45
C TYR A 140 -4.87 -2.03 3.57
N ASN A 141 -3.87 -2.92 3.68
CA ASN A 141 -3.77 -3.89 4.77
C ASN A 141 -3.70 -3.21 6.15
N LEU A 142 -3.14 -1.99 6.23
CA LEU A 142 -3.11 -1.20 7.46
C LEU A 142 -4.51 -0.86 7.99
N ILE A 143 -5.54 -0.85 7.16
CA ILE A 143 -6.92 -0.63 7.59
C ILE A 143 -7.40 -1.79 8.45
N TYR A 144 -7.15 -3.04 8.03
CA TYR A 144 -7.49 -4.22 8.83
C TYR A 144 -6.70 -4.25 10.14
N THR A 145 -5.39 -4.10 10.04
CA THR A 145 -4.52 -4.21 11.22
C THR A 145 -4.81 -3.12 12.24
N ASN A 146 -5.14 -1.90 11.81
CA ASN A 146 -5.46 -0.81 12.73
C ASN A 146 -6.75 -1.10 13.51
N ALA A 147 -7.78 -1.63 12.86
CA ALA A 147 -9.00 -2.06 13.53
C ALA A 147 -8.73 -3.18 14.55
N LEU A 148 -7.92 -4.19 14.19
CA LEU A 148 -7.54 -5.28 15.10
C LEU A 148 -6.69 -4.77 16.28
N GLY A 149 -5.77 -3.82 16.03
CA GLY A 149 -4.98 -3.19 17.08
C GLY A 149 -5.85 -2.43 18.08
N LEU A 150 -6.79 -1.60 17.62
CA LEU A 150 -7.74 -0.91 18.48
C LEU A 150 -8.63 -1.89 19.25
N TYR A 151 -9.11 -2.95 18.60
CA TYR A 151 -9.87 -4.00 19.28
C TYR A 151 -9.08 -4.65 20.42
N TYR A 152 -7.78 -4.94 20.19
CA TYR A 152 -6.89 -5.44 21.24
C TYR A 152 -6.77 -4.45 22.41
N TYR A 153 -6.48 -3.18 22.13
CA TYR A 153 -6.34 -2.17 23.17
C TYR A 153 -7.65 -1.86 23.91
N HIS A 154 -8.79 -2.16 23.31
CA HIS A 154 -10.09 -2.07 23.95
C HIS A 154 -10.49 -3.33 24.73
N GLY A 155 -9.57 -4.30 24.89
CA GLY A 155 -9.80 -5.52 25.68
C GLY A 155 -10.77 -6.50 25.00
N GLY A 156 -10.67 -6.64 23.68
CA GLY A 156 -11.42 -7.61 22.91
C GLY A 156 -11.11 -9.05 23.33
N ALA A 157 -12.10 -9.95 23.20
CA ALA A 157 -11.99 -11.34 23.65
C ALA A 157 -11.30 -12.28 22.64
N VAL A 158 -11.32 -11.92 21.35
CA VAL A 158 -10.65 -12.69 20.28
C VAL A 158 -9.15 -12.42 20.36
N ASP A 159 -8.35 -13.47 20.33
CA ASP A 159 -6.88 -13.32 20.27
C ASP A 159 -6.45 -12.91 18.88
N VAL A 160 -6.14 -11.62 18.71
CA VAL A 160 -5.69 -11.03 17.45
C VAL A 160 -4.16 -10.90 17.34
N LEU A 161 -3.42 -11.15 18.44
CA LEU A 161 -1.97 -10.96 18.45
C LEU A 161 -1.22 -11.81 17.43
N PRO A 162 -1.54 -13.10 17.23
CA PRO A 162 -0.87 -13.90 16.19
C PRO A 162 -1.09 -13.36 14.77
N ALA A 163 -2.28 -12.80 14.50
CA ALA A 163 -2.56 -12.18 13.21
C ALA A 163 -1.79 -10.86 13.03
N LEU A 164 -1.71 -10.05 14.07
CA LEU A 164 -0.92 -8.81 14.07
C LEU A 164 0.58 -9.08 13.95
N GLU A 165 1.10 -10.16 14.53
CA GLU A 165 2.51 -10.56 14.41
C GLU A 165 2.84 -10.97 12.96
N ARG A 166 1.99 -11.78 12.32
CA ARG A 166 2.16 -12.09 10.89
C ARG A 166 2.09 -10.85 10.02
N ALA A 167 1.13 -9.95 10.28
CA ALA A 167 1.03 -8.68 9.56
C ALA A 167 2.26 -7.79 9.76
N ALA A 168 2.82 -7.73 10.97
CA ALA A 168 4.07 -7.01 11.24
C ALA A 168 5.23 -7.59 10.40
N GLY A 169 5.34 -8.91 10.28
CA GLY A 169 6.31 -9.58 9.41
C GLY A 169 6.14 -9.18 7.94
N PHE A 170 4.89 -9.20 7.44
CA PHE A 170 4.54 -8.78 6.09
C PHE A 170 4.94 -7.31 5.83
N HIS A 171 4.53 -6.39 6.69
CA HIS A 171 4.87 -4.97 6.53
C HIS A 171 6.37 -4.70 6.64
N ASN A 172 7.08 -5.39 7.55
CA ASN A 172 8.54 -5.28 7.65
C ASN A 172 9.24 -5.72 6.35
N LEU A 173 8.75 -6.79 5.71
CA LEU A 173 9.33 -7.32 4.47
C LEU A 173 9.11 -6.37 3.30
N PHE A 174 7.92 -5.77 3.22
CA PHE A 174 7.53 -4.87 2.11
C PHE A 174 7.65 -3.39 2.48
N THR A 175 8.74 -3.04 3.16
CA THR A 175 9.13 -1.66 3.47
C THR A 175 10.56 -1.42 2.96
N TYR A 176 10.75 -0.38 2.15
CA TYR A 176 12.08 0.05 1.71
C TYR A 176 12.93 0.57 2.89
N PRO A 177 14.26 0.54 2.79
CA PRO A 177 15.14 1.03 3.87
C PRO A 177 14.98 2.52 4.24
N ASP A 178 14.28 3.31 3.44
CA ASP A 178 13.91 4.68 3.81
C ASP A 178 12.56 4.78 4.54
N GLY A 179 11.92 3.64 4.82
CA GLY A 179 10.65 3.55 5.53
C GLY A 179 9.41 3.70 4.64
N THR A 180 9.58 3.87 3.32
CA THR A 180 8.45 3.89 2.39
C THR A 180 7.97 2.48 2.08
N THR A 181 6.68 2.32 1.79
CA THR A 181 6.08 1.01 1.47
C THR A 181 6.46 0.58 0.05
N VAL A 182 6.72 -0.71 -0.13
CA VAL A 182 6.96 -1.31 -1.45
C VAL A 182 5.65 -1.33 -2.24
N GLU A 183 5.62 -0.59 -3.33
CA GLU A 183 4.44 -0.40 -4.18
C GLU A 183 4.28 -1.49 -5.26
N THR A 184 5.34 -2.23 -5.55
CA THR A 184 5.38 -3.23 -6.63
C THR A 184 4.31 -4.30 -6.47
N ILE A 185 4.00 -4.71 -5.22
CA ILE A 185 2.95 -5.71 -4.94
C ILE A 185 1.60 -5.08 -4.61
N ASP A 186 1.50 -3.75 -4.53
CA ASP A 186 0.27 -3.08 -4.10
C ASP A 186 -0.70 -2.90 -5.27
N GLY A 187 -1.91 -3.46 -5.15
CA GLY A 187 -2.98 -3.31 -6.15
C GLY A 187 -3.89 -2.10 -5.92
N ARG A 188 -3.55 -1.20 -4.99
CA ARG A 188 -4.36 -0.03 -4.64
C ARG A 188 -3.57 1.27 -4.60
N PHE A 189 -2.28 1.21 -4.27
CA PHE A 189 -1.43 2.39 -4.09
C PHE A 189 -0.19 2.34 -4.97
N LYS A 190 0.20 3.52 -5.43
CA LYS A 190 1.46 3.79 -6.11
C LYS A 190 2.56 4.06 -5.08
N TYR A 191 3.77 4.27 -5.56
CA TYR A 191 4.90 4.72 -4.74
C TYR A 191 4.61 6.02 -3.99
N LEU A 192 4.91 6.02 -2.69
CA LEU A 192 4.86 7.18 -1.81
C LEU A 192 6.28 7.72 -1.59
N ARG A 193 6.46 9.05 -1.67
CA ARG A 193 7.79 9.68 -1.56
C ARG A 193 8.36 9.67 -0.16
N THR A 194 7.52 9.57 0.84
CA THR A 194 7.87 9.65 2.25
C THR A 194 7.24 8.52 3.03
N PRO A 195 7.87 8.07 4.13
CA PRO A 195 7.27 7.09 5.01
C PRO A 195 5.91 7.56 5.52
N ASN A 196 4.99 6.61 5.62
CA ASN A 196 3.69 6.86 6.20
C ASN A 196 3.63 6.26 7.61
N PRO A 197 3.63 7.06 8.70
CA PRO A 197 3.50 6.56 10.06
C PRO A 197 2.05 6.24 10.45
N GLU A 198 1.10 6.34 9.54
CA GLU A 198 -0.31 5.98 9.77
C GLU A 198 -0.49 4.47 9.94
N GLY A 199 -1.39 4.06 10.83
CA GLY A 199 -1.74 2.64 10.98
C GLY A 199 -0.66 1.78 11.65
N LEU A 200 0.33 2.37 12.34
CA LEU A 200 1.41 1.65 13.01
C LEU A 200 1.04 1.12 14.42
N LEU A 201 -0.06 1.60 15.00
CA LEU A 201 -0.57 1.18 16.31
C LEU A 201 -0.58 -0.35 16.51
N PRO A 202 -1.06 -1.16 15.55
CA PRO A 202 -1.22 -2.60 15.74
C PRO A 202 0.09 -3.35 15.95
N PHE A 203 1.22 -2.76 15.56
CA PHE A 203 2.52 -3.40 15.68
C PHE A 203 3.22 -3.14 17.02
N LEU A 204 2.70 -2.23 17.85
CA LEU A 204 3.28 -1.97 19.18
C LEU A 204 3.29 -3.18 20.11
N PRO A 205 2.24 -4.05 20.18
CA PRO A 205 2.19 -5.17 21.10
C PRO A 205 2.94 -6.42 20.65
N VAL A 206 3.40 -6.49 19.40
CA VAL A 206 3.97 -7.73 18.84
C VAL A 206 5.50 -7.73 18.77
N PRO A 207 6.16 -8.92 18.81
CA PRO A 207 7.62 -9.01 18.72
C PRO A 207 8.18 -8.33 17.46
N GLY A 208 9.25 -7.52 17.63
CA GLY A 208 9.86 -6.76 16.53
C GLY A 208 9.01 -5.59 15.99
N GLY A 209 7.71 -5.57 16.28
CA GLY A 209 6.79 -4.56 15.78
C GLY A 209 7.07 -3.17 16.35
N ARG A 210 7.37 -3.05 17.64
CA ARG A 210 7.74 -1.75 18.25
C ARG A 210 9.01 -1.16 17.60
N ARG A 211 10.00 -1.97 17.30
CA ARG A 211 11.22 -1.52 16.59
C ARG A 211 10.89 -1.09 15.17
N TYR A 212 10.01 -1.82 14.48
CA TYR A 212 9.52 -1.43 13.17
C TYR A 212 8.80 -0.07 13.21
N VAL A 213 7.87 0.13 14.17
CA VAL A 213 7.20 1.42 14.37
C VAL A 213 8.20 2.54 14.61
N HIS A 214 9.16 2.33 15.54
CA HIS A 214 10.21 3.30 15.83
C HIS A 214 11.04 3.62 14.58
N TYR A 215 11.39 2.58 13.79
CA TYR A 215 12.13 2.74 12.54
C TYR A 215 11.38 3.64 11.55
N VAL A 216 10.12 3.32 11.24
CA VAL A 216 9.31 4.10 10.29
C VAL A 216 9.09 5.53 10.77
N VAL A 217 8.76 5.74 12.04
CA VAL A 217 8.60 7.07 12.62
C VAL A 217 9.90 7.88 12.55
N LYS A 218 11.05 7.26 12.86
CA LYS A 218 12.36 7.91 12.74
C LYS A 218 12.64 8.35 11.30
N GLN A 219 12.36 7.51 10.31
CA GLN A 219 12.51 7.84 8.90
C GLN A 219 11.55 8.95 8.48
N ALA A 220 10.29 8.93 8.94
CA ALA A 220 9.31 9.97 8.68
C ALA A 220 9.77 11.34 9.21
N ILE A 221 10.29 11.38 10.43
CA ILE A 221 10.86 12.61 11.02
C ILE A 221 12.08 13.09 10.22
N ALA A 222 13.02 12.20 9.91
CA ALA A 222 14.25 12.54 9.20
C ALA A 222 13.97 13.08 7.79
N GLN A 223 12.90 12.66 7.14
CA GLN A 223 12.49 13.10 5.80
C GLN A 223 11.46 14.24 5.85
N ASN A 224 11.18 14.78 7.03
CA ASN A 224 10.19 15.83 7.23
C ASN A 224 8.82 15.46 6.62
N ALA A 225 8.45 14.20 6.77
CA ALA A 225 7.16 13.66 6.36
C ALA A 225 6.07 14.30 7.24
N GLY A 226 5.51 15.38 6.74
CA GLY A 226 4.71 16.30 7.53
C GLY A 226 3.26 15.91 7.60
N TRP A 227 2.90 14.82 8.34
CA TRP A 227 1.48 14.60 8.60
C TRP A 227 1.25 13.97 9.98
N ILE A 228 0.33 14.58 10.67
CA ILE A 228 -0.22 14.11 11.93
C ILE A 228 -1.72 13.93 11.68
N ASN A 229 -2.21 12.72 11.75
CA ASN A 229 -3.63 12.41 11.67
C ASN A 229 -4.11 11.62 12.88
N ALA A 230 -5.38 11.25 12.89
CA ALA A 230 -5.99 10.52 14.00
C ALA A 230 -5.29 9.18 14.27
N CYS A 231 -4.96 8.40 13.23
CA CYS A 231 -4.31 7.10 13.37
C CYS A 231 -2.89 7.22 13.96
N PHE A 232 -2.13 8.24 13.54
CA PHE A 232 -0.81 8.49 14.15
C PHE A 232 -0.93 8.98 15.60
N ALA A 233 -1.92 9.84 15.89
CA ALA A 233 -2.18 10.29 17.25
C ALA A 233 -2.57 9.11 18.17
N GLU A 234 -3.33 8.13 17.67
CA GLU A 234 -3.64 6.90 18.39
C GLU A 234 -2.39 6.06 18.65
N THR A 235 -1.50 5.92 17.65
CA THR A 235 -0.20 5.24 17.82
C THR A 235 0.58 5.85 18.97
N LEU A 236 0.65 7.19 19.05
CA LEU A 236 1.32 7.88 20.16
C LEU A 236 0.58 7.74 21.48
N TYR A 237 -0.76 7.75 21.47
CA TYR A 237 -1.58 7.62 22.68
C TYR A 237 -1.40 6.25 23.36
N TYR A 238 -1.30 5.18 22.59
CA TYR A 238 -1.07 3.82 23.10
C TYR A 238 0.41 3.44 23.17
N TRP A 239 1.32 4.36 22.84
CA TRP A 239 2.75 4.15 22.99
C TRP A 239 3.13 4.11 24.46
N ASP A 240 3.53 2.95 24.92
CA ASP A 240 4.03 2.76 26.27
C ASP A 240 5.55 2.55 26.21
N ALA A 241 6.30 3.58 26.62
CA ALA A 241 7.75 3.56 26.61
C ALA A 241 8.33 2.66 27.73
N ASP A 242 7.56 2.47 28.82
CA ASP A 242 8.05 1.79 30.02
C ASP A 242 7.80 0.27 30.02
N VAL A 243 6.98 -0.22 29.08
CA VAL A 243 6.75 -1.67 28.97
C VAL A 243 7.98 -2.34 28.37
N ALA A 244 8.70 -3.09 29.20
CA ALA A 244 9.75 -3.99 28.77
C ALA A 244 9.14 -5.08 27.86
N ARG A 245 9.31 -4.95 26.55
CA ARG A 245 8.92 -5.96 25.58
C ARG A 245 10.16 -6.66 25.06
N PRO A 246 10.03 -7.93 24.62
CA PRO A 246 11.15 -8.62 23.98
C PRO A 246 11.70 -7.75 22.84
N ASP A 247 12.95 -7.38 22.94
CA ASP A 247 13.63 -6.53 21.94
C ASP A 247 14.12 -7.41 20.79
N ALA A 248 13.19 -7.82 19.93
CA ALA A 248 13.53 -8.53 18.71
C ALA A 248 13.85 -7.52 17.60
N PRO A 249 14.97 -7.67 16.87
CA PRO A 249 15.31 -6.82 15.74
C PRO A 249 14.18 -6.84 14.71
N ALA A 250 13.77 -5.67 14.21
CA ALA A 250 12.86 -5.59 13.08
C ALA A 250 13.55 -6.16 11.83
N LEU A 251 12.78 -6.84 10.99
CA LEU A 251 13.31 -7.43 9.76
C LEU A 251 14.00 -6.38 8.88
N ILE A 252 13.41 -5.19 8.78
CA ILE A 252 13.94 -4.06 8.01
C ILE A 252 15.35 -3.62 8.46
N GLU A 253 15.73 -3.86 9.72
CA GLU A 253 17.05 -3.51 10.28
C GLU A 253 18.15 -4.51 9.88
N ARG A 254 17.80 -5.68 9.35
CA ARG A 254 18.79 -6.68 8.92
C ARG A 254 19.55 -6.18 7.70
N GLU A 255 20.86 -6.43 7.67
CA GLU A 255 21.72 -6.09 6.54
C GLU A 255 21.37 -6.92 5.29
N ARG A 256 21.01 -8.20 5.51
CA ARG A 256 20.65 -9.13 4.44
C ARG A 256 19.29 -9.72 4.68
N ILE A 257 18.47 -9.69 3.62
CA ILE A 257 17.17 -10.34 3.54
C ILE A 257 17.13 -11.05 2.19
N GLU A 258 16.70 -12.30 2.19
CA GLU A 258 16.17 -12.97 1.02
C GLU A 258 14.92 -13.72 1.45
N ALA A 259 13.79 -13.34 0.91
CA ALA A 259 12.52 -13.90 1.30
C ALA A 259 11.56 -14.01 0.10
N ARG A 260 10.70 -15.01 0.16
CA ARG A 260 9.62 -15.24 -0.79
C ARG A 260 8.32 -15.21 -0.02
N ALA A 261 7.48 -14.25 -0.33
CA ALA A 261 6.17 -14.09 0.31
C ALA A 261 5.22 -13.34 -0.62
N ALA A 262 3.93 -13.56 -0.51
CA ALA A 262 2.88 -12.92 -1.30
C ALA A 262 3.22 -12.89 -2.81
N HIS A 263 3.69 -14.03 -3.32
CA HIS A 263 4.15 -14.19 -4.70
C HIS A 263 5.23 -13.20 -5.14
N ALA A 264 6.05 -12.71 -4.22
CA ALA A 264 7.18 -11.84 -4.52
C ALA A 264 8.48 -12.37 -3.92
N LEU A 265 9.59 -12.09 -4.60
CA LEU A 265 10.96 -12.24 -4.11
C LEU A 265 11.43 -10.88 -3.62
N VAL A 266 11.84 -10.81 -2.36
CA VAL A 266 12.48 -9.63 -1.77
C VAL A 266 13.93 -9.97 -1.47
N VAL A 267 14.87 -9.16 -1.98
CA VAL A 267 16.30 -9.27 -1.69
C VAL A 267 16.81 -7.93 -1.19
N LYS A 268 17.45 -7.94 -0.03
CA LYS A 268 18.19 -6.80 0.52
C LYS A 268 19.61 -7.27 0.81
N GLU A 269 20.58 -6.70 0.15
CA GLU A 269 22.01 -6.91 0.42
C GLU A 269 22.85 -5.81 -0.24
N ASP A 270 23.99 -5.51 0.33
CA ASP A 270 25.00 -4.58 -0.21
C ASP A 270 24.43 -3.19 -0.59
N GLY A 271 23.51 -2.67 0.22
CA GLY A 271 22.84 -1.37 -0.03
C GLY A 271 21.68 -1.41 -1.02
N TRP A 272 21.45 -2.53 -1.69
CA TRP A 272 20.32 -2.75 -2.58
C TRP A 272 19.11 -3.30 -1.83
N PHE A 273 17.93 -2.92 -2.28
CA PHE A 273 16.66 -3.56 -1.95
C PHE A 273 15.88 -3.77 -3.25
N VAL A 274 15.56 -5.01 -3.55
CA VAL A 274 14.87 -5.39 -4.78
C VAL A 274 13.62 -6.19 -4.43
N CYS A 275 12.49 -5.83 -5.04
CA CYS A 275 11.27 -6.62 -5.02
C CYS A 275 10.93 -7.04 -6.45
N LEU A 276 10.91 -8.33 -6.72
CA LEU A 276 10.38 -8.90 -7.96
C LEU A 276 9.06 -9.60 -7.66
N SER A 277 7.97 -9.13 -8.26
CA SER A 277 6.66 -9.75 -8.11
C SER A 277 6.40 -10.78 -9.21
N GLY A 278 5.88 -11.94 -8.84
CA GLY A 278 5.28 -12.94 -9.74
C GLY A 278 3.76 -12.97 -9.60
N PHE A 279 3.15 -11.97 -8.98
CA PHE A 279 1.72 -11.99 -8.71
C PHE A 279 0.92 -11.50 -9.93
N ALA A 280 0.27 -12.42 -10.62
CA ALA A 280 -0.68 -12.12 -11.70
C ALA A 280 -2.11 -12.18 -11.17
N SER A 281 -2.96 -11.28 -11.63
CA SER A 281 -4.40 -11.31 -11.36
C SER A 281 -5.19 -10.74 -12.54
N PRO A 282 -6.48 -11.10 -12.69
CA PRO A 282 -7.35 -10.47 -13.66
C PRO A 282 -7.45 -8.95 -13.46
N VAL A 283 -7.69 -8.22 -14.55
CA VAL A 283 -7.98 -6.79 -14.50
C VAL A 283 -9.29 -6.57 -13.73
N VAL A 284 -9.28 -5.63 -12.80
CA VAL A 284 -10.45 -5.26 -12.00
C VAL A 284 -11.17 -4.10 -12.66
N GLU A 285 -12.48 -4.21 -12.93
CA GLU A 285 -13.27 -3.13 -13.54
C GLU A 285 -13.61 -1.95 -12.61
N SER A 286 -12.87 -1.79 -11.53
CA SER A 286 -13.06 -0.69 -10.59
C SER A 286 -11.90 0.27 -10.68
N ARG A 287 -12.16 1.59 -10.65
CA ARG A 287 -11.08 2.59 -10.56
C ARG A 287 -10.22 2.42 -9.31
N TRP A 288 -10.75 1.75 -8.27
CA TRP A 288 -10.08 1.55 -7.00
C TRP A 288 -9.11 0.38 -6.98
N GLY A 289 -9.16 -0.50 -7.99
CA GLY A 289 -8.21 -1.61 -8.16
C GLY A 289 -7.28 -1.32 -9.33
N LEU A 290 -5.96 -1.30 -9.08
CA LEU A 290 -4.94 -1.11 -10.11
C LEU A 290 -4.73 -2.40 -10.90
N ASP A 291 -4.36 -2.26 -12.16
CA ASP A 291 -3.98 -3.37 -13.02
C ASP A 291 -2.57 -3.83 -12.62
N ARG A 292 -2.41 -5.11 -12.31
CA ARG A 292 -1.15 -5.68 -11.82
C ARG A 292 -0.22 -6.02 -12.99
N GLY A 293 0.41 -4.99 -13.53
CA GLY A 293 1.34 -5.08 -14.65
C GLY A 293 2.78 -4.71 -14.32
N SER A 294 3.04 -4.14 -13.12
CA SER A 294 4.38 -3.73 -12.68
C SER A 294 4.98 -4.78 -11.73
N PHE A 295 6.12 -5.35 -12.11
CA PHE A 295 6.71 -6.50 -11.42
C PHE A 295 8.10 -6.26 -10.84
N ILE A 296 8.67 -5.05 -10.99
CA ILE A 296 10.04 -4.74 -10.59
C ILE A 296 10.06 -3.48 -9.73
N GLY A 297 10.61 -3.60 -8.52
CA GLY A 297 11.00 -2.49 -7.67
C GLY A 297 12.48 -2.59 -7.34
N VAL A 298 13.27 -1.56 -7.64
CA VAL A 298 14.70 -1.47 -7.32
C VAL A 298 14.99 -0.19 -6.56
N TRP A 299 15.51 -0.35 -5.36
CA TRP A 299 15.90 0.74 -4.48
C TRP A 299 17.36 0.57 -4.07
N HIS A 300 18.07 1.68 -3.88
CA HIS A 300 19.46 1.66 -3.40
C HIS A 300 19.68 2.75 -2.36
N GLU A 301 20.51 2.51 -1.35
CA GLU A 301 20.72 3.39 -0.20
C GLU A 301 21.16 4.82 -0.55
N ARG A 302 21.98 4.98 -1.61
CA ARG A 302 22.48 6.29 -2.06
C ARG A 302 21.47 7.03 -2.95
N THR A 303 20.79 6.30 -3.82
CA THR A 303 19.96 6.89 -4.88
C THR A 303 18.46 6.74 -4.63
N ARG A 304 18.06 5.99 -3.60
CA ARG A 304 16.65 5.69 -3.26
C ARG A 304 15.99 4.86 -4.36
N LEU A 305 14.68 5.02 -4.59
CA LEU A 305 13.98 4.30 -5.65
C LEU A 305 14.60 4.65 -7.01
N LEU A 306 14.98 3.64 -7.77
CA LEU A 306 15.54 3.74 -9.13
C LEU A 306 14.55 3.24 -10.18
N VAL A 307 13.99 2.05 -9.95
CA VAL A 307 12.98 1.43 -10.82
C VAL A 307 11.77 1.10 -9.98
N GLY A 308 10.58 1.40 -10.46
CA GLY A 308 9.34 1.12 -9.75
C GLY A 308 8.27 2.17 -10.05
N GLY A 309 7.48 2.51 -9.05
CA GLY A 309 6.36 3.47 -9.20
C GLY A 309 5.02 2.80 -9.02
N GLY A 310 5.02 1.46 -9.03
CA GLY A 310 3.88 0.62 -8.73
C GLY A 310 2.96 0.33 -9.91
N ASN A 311 1.90 -0.36 -9.60
CA ASN A 311 0.84 -0.70 -10.53
C ASN A 311 0.05 0.56 -10.97
N SER A 312 -0.60 0.51 -12.11
CA SER A 312 -1.39 1.61 -12.65
C SER A 312 -2.72 1.11 -13.21
N LYS A 313 -3.55 1.99 -13.75
CA LYS A 313 -4.88 1.65 -14.26
C LYS A 313 -5.06 2.06 -15.70
N GLY A 314 -5.29 1.09 -16.60
CA GLY A 314 -5.53 1.35 -18.02
C GLY A 314 -4.33 1.96 -18.76
N GLN A 315 -3.13 1.89 -18.19
CA GLN A 315 -1.90 2.51 -18.67
C GLN A 315 -0.87 1.42 -18.98
N LYS A 316 -0.84 0.93 -20.24
CA LYS A 316 0.05 -0.15 -20.66
C LYS A 316 1.54 0.20 -20.54
N GLU A 317 1.89 1.49 -20.61
CA GLU A 317 3.25 2.01 -20.47
C GLU A 317 3.84 1.76 -19.07
N TRP A 318 3.00 1.46 -18.08
CA TRP A 318 3.42 1.08 -16.74
C TRP A 318 3.59 -0.42 -16.53
N CYS A 319 3.21 -1.24 -17.52
CA CYS A 319 3.41 -2.68 -17.43
C CYS A 319 4.85 -3.07 -17.78
N THR A 320 5.42 -3.97 -16.99
CA THR A 320 6.81 -4.42 -17.16
C THR A 320 7.06 -5.02 -18.54
N PHE A 321 6.12 -5.81 -19.06
CA PHE A 321 6.21 -6.38 -20.40
C PHE A 321 4.98 -6.05 -21.24
N GLU A 322 5.19 -5.93 -22.56
CA GLU A 322 4.15 -5.99 -23.55
C GLU A 322 4.55 -7.00 -24.61
N LEU A 323 3.66 -7.93 -24.89
CA LEU A 323 3.75 -8.92 -25.96
C LEU A 323 2.86 -8.48 -27.10
N THR A 324 3.39 -8.42 -28.31
CA THR A 324 2.62 -8.32 -29.56
C THR A 324 2.73 -9.65 -30.28
N THR A 325 1.62 -10.37 -30.46
CA THR A 325 1.62 -11.65 -31.14
C THR A 325 1.76 -11.47 -32.66
N ALA A 326 2.14 -12.52 -33.39
CA ALA A 326 2.19 -12.53 -34.84
C ALA A 326 0.85 -12.14 -35.51
N ALA A 327 -0.28 -12.32 -34.82
CA ALA A 327 -1.61 -11.88 -35.24
C ALA A 327 -1.90 -10.39 -34.97
N GLY A 328 -0.97 -9.66 -34.32
CA GLY A 328 -1.11 -8.25 -33.95
C GLY A 328 -1.88 -8.03 -32.65
N GLU A 329 -2.16 -9.07 -31.86
CA GLU A 329 -2.76 -8.93 -30.51
C GLU A 329 -1.72 -8.39 -29.53
N CYS A 330 -2.09 -7.35 -28.79
CA CYS A 330 -1.23 -6.74 -27.76
C CYS A 330 -1.68 -7.18 -26.35
N ARG A 331 -0.77 -7.79 -25.59
CA ARG A 331 -1.00 -8.25 -24.22
C ARG A 331 0.03 -7.65 -23.28
N HIS A 332 -0.42 -7.11 -22.16
CA HIS A 332 0.44 -6.43 -21.17
C HIS A 332 0.17 -6.85 -19.71
N ILE A 333 -0.88 -7.62 -19.45
CA ILE A 333 -1.16 -8.24 -18.17
C ILE A 333 -0.93 -9.75 -18.31
N PRO A 334 -0.10 -10.38 -17.46
CA PRO A 334 0.13 -11.81 -17.50
C PRO A 334 -1.08 -12.59 -16.98
N ASP A 335 -1.26 -13.80 -17.47
CA ASP A 335 -2.27 -14.74 -17.01
C ASP A 335 -1.85 -15.48 -15.74
N ALA A 336 -0.54 -15.65 -15.56
CA ALA A 336 0.05 -16.33 -14.40
C ALA A 336 1.47 -15.80 -14.13
N GLY A 337 1.94 -16.02 -12.92
CA GLY A 337 3.31 -15.73 -12.54
C GLY A 337 3.78 -16.65 -11.42
N ALA A 338 5.10 -16.80 -11.30
CA ALA A 338 5.73 -17.64 -10.29
C ALA A 338 7.06 -17.05 -9.83
N VAL A 339 7.34 -17.16 -8.55
CA VAL A 339 8.66 -16.91 -7.96
C VAL A 339 9.42 -18.24 -7.91
N HIS A 340 10.68 -18.24 -8.31
CA HIS A 340 11.52 -19.43 -8.24
C HIS A 340 12.07 -19.66 -6.84
N ASP A 341 12.07 -20.92 -6.37
CA ASP A 341 12.62 -21.28 -5.06
C ASP A 341 14.15 -21.45 -5.08
N ASP A 342 14.71 -21.88 -6.22
CA ASP A 342 16.09 -22.26 -6.43
C ASP A 342 17.00 -21.13 -6.93
N ARG A 343 16.41 -20.04 -7.39
CA ARG A 343 17.13 -18.88 -7.95
C ARG A 343 16.41 -17.57 -7.68
N ARG A 344 17.12 -16.45 -7.79
CA ARG A 344 16.57 -15.11 -7.65
C ARG A 344 15.89 -14.69 -8.96
N ALA A 345 14.71 -15.23 -9.22
CA ALA A 345 13.98 -14.97 -10.46
C ALA A 345 12.46 -15.10 -10.28
N VAL A 346 11.75 -14.44 -11.19
CA VAL A 346 10.30 -14.60 -11.39
C VAL A 346 10.01 -14.91 -12.85
N THR A 347 8.97 -15.74 -13.09
CA THR A 347 8.45 -16.01 -14.42
C THR A 347 7.03 -15.43 -14.52
N LEU A 348 6.74 -14.76 -15.63
CA LEU A 348 5.42 -14.26 -16.00
C LEU A 348 4.95 -14.96 -17.27
N ALA A 349 3.74 -15.50 -17.29
CA ALA A 349 3.16 -16.18 -18.43
C ALA A 349 2.07 -15.34 -19.10
N TYR A 350 2.14 -15.25 -20.40
CA TYR A 350 1.18 -14.60 -21.29
C TYR A 350 0.73 -15.65 -22.30
N ASP A 351 -0.32 -16.39 -21.95
CA ASP A 351 -0.75 -17.58 -22.67
C ASP A 351 0.38 -18.65 -22.74
N SER A 352 0.83 -19.05 -23.91
CA SER A 352 1.95 -20.01 -24.09
C SER A 352 3.34 -19.38 -24.00
N ARG A 353 3.45 -18.03 -23.94
CA ARG A 353 4.72 -17.28 -23.91
C ARG A 353 5.12 -17.00 -22.48
N LYS A 354 6.43 -16.94 -22.23
CA LYS A 354 6.97 -16.72 -20.90
C LYS A 354 8.06 -15.65 -20.90
N PHE A 355 8.07 -14.87 -19.85
CA PHE A 355 9.11 -13.89 -19.56
C PHE A 355 9.72 -14.23 -18.21
N ASP A 356 11.02 -14.43 -18.16
CA ASP A 356 11.79 -14.60 -16.93
C ASP A 356 12.53 -13.30 -16.60
N ILE A 357 12.50 -12.91 -15.34
CA ILE A 357 13.29 -11.80 -14.78
C ILE A 357 14.22 -12.41 -13.72
N ALA A 358 15.51 -12.41 -13.98
CA ALA A 358 16.54 -12.86 -13.05
C ALA A 358 17.30 -11.69 -12.45
N LEU A 359 17.64 -11.79 -11.16
CA LEU A 359 18.36 -10.80 -10.36
C LEU A 359 19.75 -11.34 -9.96
N GLU A 360 20.78 -10.53 -10.19
CA GLU A 360 22.13 -10.74 -9.68
C GLU A 360 22.64 -9.45 -9.02
N ILE A 361 22.92 -9.47 -7.73
CA ILE A 361 23.63 -8.39 -7.03
C ILE A 361 25.09 -8.77 -7.02
N ARG A 362 25.93 -7.99 -7.73
CA ARG A 362 27.35 -8.26 -7.90
C ARG A 362 28.20 -7.57 -6.86
N SER A 363 27.75 -6.40 -6.41
CA SER A 363 28.42 -5.61 -5.39
C SER A 363 27.49 -4.48 -4.91
N ALA A 364 27.94 -3.72 -3.91
CA ALA A 364 27.26 -2.50 -3.46
C ALA A 364 27.10 -1.42 -4.56
N GLY A 365 27.80 -1.53 -5.66
CA GLY A 365 27.74 -0.58 -6.78
C GLY A 365 27.16 -1.16 -8.06
N GLU A 366 26.84 -2.45 -8.11
CA GLU A 366 26.41 -3.10 -9.35
C GLU A 366 25.30 -4.14 -9.10
N LEU A 367 24.19 -3.93 -9.77
CA LEU A 367 23.04 -4.85 -9.84
C LEU A 367 22.75 -5.15 -11.31
N ARG A 368 22.48 -6.41 -11.62
CA ARG A 368 22.03 -6.86 -12.93
C ARG A 368 20.63 -7.42 -12.86
N LEU A 369 19.76 -6.92 -13.73
CA LEU A 369 18.50 -7.56 -14.08
C LEU A 369 18.64 -8.16 -15.48
N GLN A 370 18.18 -9.37 -15.65
CA GLN A 370 18.16 -10.04 -16.94
C GLN A 370 16.74 -10.47 -17.26
N ALA A 371 16.17 -9.92 -18.30
CA ALA A 371 14.90 -10.38 -18.87
C ALA A 371 15.20 -11.32 -20.04
N THR A 372 14.49 -12.45 -20.08
CA THR A 372 14.49 -13.37 -21.23
C THR A 372 13.05 -13.69 -21.60
N ALA A 373 12.77 -13.80 -22.91
CA ALA A 373 11.46 -14.10 -23.43
C ALA A 373 11.47 -15.41 -24.22
N SER A 374 10.48 -16.27 -23.99
CA SER A 374 10.20 -17.45 -24.83
C SER A 374 9.01 -17.10 -25.71
N LEU A 375 9.30 -16.64 -26.94
CA LEU A 375 8.31 -16.15 -27.90
C LEU A 375 8.02 -17.20 -28.99
N SER A 376 6.86 -17.09 -29.63
CA SER A 376 6.57 -17.83 -30.86
C SER A 376 7.11 -17.06 -32.07
N GLU A 377 7.26 -17.74 -33.20
CA GLU A 377 7.69 -17.11 -34.45
C GLU A 377 6.74 -15.96 -34.88
N GLY A 378 7.32 -14.80 -35.17
CA GLY A 378 6.58 -13.58 -35.52
C GLY A 378 6.03 -12.76 -34.34
N ASP A 379 6.20 -13.22 -33.09
CA ASP A 379 5.89 -12.41 -31.91
C ASP A 379 6.98 -11.35 -31.70
N ALA A 380 6.61 -10.23 -31.05
CA ALA A 380 7.53 -9.19 -30.60
C ALA A 380 7.25 -8.84 -29.15
N ALA A 381 8.27 -8.47 -28.41
CA ALA A 381 8.12 -8.09 -27.01
C ALA A 381 8.99 -6.89 -26.63
N VAL A 382 8.49 -6.11 -25.70
CA VAL A 382 9.24 -5.02 -25.08
C VAL A 382 9.25 -5.16 -23.56
N TRP A 383 10.34 -4.71 -22.95
CA TRP A 383 10.51 -4.60 -21.52
C TRP A 383 10.50 -3.13 -21.14
N ARG A 384 9.68 -2.76 -20.16
CA ARG A 384 9.57 -1.39 -19.66
C ARG A 384 10.10 -1.28 -18.25
N LEU A 385 10.86 -0.22 -18.03
CA LEU A 385 11.39 0.16 -16.72
C LEU A 385 10.97 1.59 -16.40
N PRO A 386 10.05 1.79 -15.47
CA PRO A 386 9.75 3.11 -14.94
C PRO A 386 10.92 3.58 -14.07
N LEU A 387 11.67 4.57 -14.56
CA LEU A 387 12.87 5.11 -13.91
C LEU A 387 12.53 6.37 -13.11
N ARG A 388 12.95 6.40 -11.87
CA ARG A 388 12.76 7.57 -11.00
C ARG A 388 13.84 8.61 -11.28
N LEU A 389 13.52 9.60 -12.13
CA LEU A 389 14.38 10.77 -12.34
C LEU A 389 14.13 11.83 -11.25
N ARG A 390 15.18 12.53 -10.85
CA ARG A 390 15.10 13.61 -9.88
C ARG A 390 14.86 14.94 -10.59
N LEU A 391 13.68 15.54 -10.36
CA LEU A 391 13.39 16.92 -10.74
C LEU A 391 14.36 17.86 -10.05
N ASN A 392 14.94 18.79 -10.82
CA ASN A 392 15.93 19.78 -10.35
C ASN A 392 17.19 19.13 -9.72
N GLY A 393 17.46 17.86 -10.00
CA GLY A 393 18.72 17.19 -9.71
C GLY A 393 19.76 17.46 -10.81
N GLY A 394 20.75 16.59 -10.92
CA GLY A 394 21.68 16.59 -12.04
C GLY A 394 21.00 16.38 -13.39
N ALA A 395 21.62 16.79 -14.46
CA ALA A 395 21.13 16.53 -15.81
C ALA A 395 21.01 15.03 -16.08
N LEU A 396 20.03 14.62 -16.86
CA LEU A 396 20.00 13.29 -17.46
C LEU A 396 21.02 13.26 -18.60
N GLU A 397 22.00 12.39 -18.48
CA GLU A 397 22.99 12.12 -19.50
C GLU A 397 22.68 10.80 -20.19
N SER A 398 23.01 10.68 -21.46
CA SER A 398 22.78 9.46 -22.25
C SER A 398 23.85 9.24 -23.30
N SER A 399 23.93 8.02 -23.82
CA SER A 399 24.79 7.69 -24.97
C SER A 399 24.34 8.30 -26.30
N VAL A 400 23.10 8.82 -26.36
CA VAL A 400 22.46 9.21 -27.66
C VAL A 400 22.21 10.70 -27.79
N ALA A 401 22.27 11.46 -26.68
CA ALA A 401 22.02 12.88 -26.72
C ALA A 401 22.87 13.66 -25.70
N SER A 402 22.99 14.96 -25.88
CA SER A 402 23.61 15.85 -24.91
C SER A 402 22.86 15.82 -23.58
N ALA A 403 23.55 16.12 -22.47
CA ALA A 403 22.96 16.20 -21.16
C ALA A 403 21.77 17.16 -21.11
N GLN A 404 20.64 16.71 -20.54
CA GLN A 404 19.39 17.45 -20.49
C GLN A 404 18.96 17.66 -19.03
N PRO A 405 18.57 18.90 -18.65
CA PRO A 405 18.03 19.15 -17.31
C PRO A 405 16.68 18.42 -17.15
N VAL A 406 16.50 17.68 -16.06
CA VAL A 406 15.22 17.05 -15.73
C VAL A 406 14.31 18.09 -15.09
N SER A 407 13.32 18.53 -15.84
CA SER A 407 12.32 19.52 -15.46
C SER A 407 10.91 19.01 -15.78
N ALA A 408 9.92 19.87 -15.76
CA ALA A 408 8.57 19.54 -16.23
C ALA A 408 8.46 19.45 -17.77
N ALA A 409 9.52 19.84 -18.50
CA ALA A 409 9.55 19.71 -19.96
C ALA A 409 9.77 18.26 -20.39
N ASP A 410 9.21 17.90 -21.54
CA ASP A 410 9.31 16.56 -22.10
C ASP A 410 10.75 16.23 -22.49
N ILE A 411 11.18 15.01 -22.20
CA ILE A 411 12.42 14.41 -22.69
C ILE A 411 12.04 13.18 -23.49
N HIS A 412 12.52 13.12 -24.71
CA HIS A 412 12.40 11.97 -25.58
C HIS A 412 13.80 11.56 -26.08
N LEU A 413 14.20 10.33 -25.78
CA LEU A 413 15.45 9.73 -26.25
C LEU A 413 15.13 8.41 -26.96
N GLU A 414 15.84 8.13 -28.07
CA GLU A 414 15.73 6.85 -28.75
C GLU A 414 17.02 6.45 -29.45
N ALA A 415 17.22 5.15 -29.60
CA ALA A 415 18.19 4.53 -30.50
C ALA A 415 17.58 3.31 -31.16
N ALA A 416 17.82 3.14 -32.45
CA ALA A 416 17.33 2.02 -33.24
C ALA A 416 18.39 0.92 -33.46
N ASP A 417 19.64 1.18 -33.12
CA ASP A 417 20.74 0.24 -33.33
C ASP A 417 20.83 -0.79 -32.20
N ALA A 418 21.55 -1.90 -32.46
CA ALA A 418 21.76 -2.99 -31.51
C ALA A 418 22.96 -2.76 -30.56
N GLY A 419 23.51 -1.55 -30.53
CA GLY A 419 24.67 -1.19 -29.71
C GLY A 419 24.41 -1.20 -28.21
N GLU A 420 25.45 -0.91 -27.46
CA GLU A 420 25.35 -0.66 -26.02
C GLU A 420 24.97 0.81 -25.78
N HIS A 421 23.98 0.99 -24.91
CA HIS A 421 23.46 2.29 -24.53
C HIS A 421 23.52 2.48 -23.01
N TRP A 422 23.48 3.72 -22.56
CA TRP A 422 23.41 4.05 -21.15
C TRP A 422 22.62 5.33 -20.89
N LEU A 423 22.05 5.38 -19.69
CA LEU A 423 21.37 6.52 -19.09
C LEU A 423 21.97 6.77 -17.73
N ARG A 424 22.19 8.03 -17.33
CA ARG A 424 22.82 8.37 -16.06
C ARG A 424 22.24 9.65 -15.46
N GLN A 425 22.01 9.66 -14.15
CA GLN A 425 21.66 10.84 -13.36
C GLN A 425 22.05 10.64 -11.89
N ASP A 426 22.56 11.67 -11.22
CA ASP A 426 22.72 11.72 -9.76
C ASP A 426 23.36 10.47 -9.11
N GLY A 427 24.41 9.92 -9.75
CA GLY A 427 25.20 8.83 -9.19
C GLY A 427 24.69 7.42 -9.48
N TRP A 428 23.71 7.26 -10.35
CA TRP A 428 23.35 5.97 -10.92
C TRP A 428 23.55 5.97 -12.44
N GLU A 429 23.79 4.78 -12.97
CA GLU A 429 23.89 4.53 -14.40
C GLU A 429 23.16 3.24 -14.74
N LEU A 430 22.29 3.28 -15.74
CA LEU A 430 21.64 2.12 -16.35
C LEU A 430 22.31 1.82 -17.69
N ARG A 431 22.84 0.61 -17.86
CA ARG A 431 23.41 0.10 -19.12
C ARG A 431 22.53 -0.99 -19.69
N PHE A 432 22.35 -0.99 -20.98
CA PHE A 432 21.59 -2.00 -21.71
C PHE A 432 22.06 -2.09 -23.17
N ALA A 433 21.70 -3.17 -23.83
CA ALA A 433 22.00 -3.37 -25.25
C ALA A 433 20.70 -3.42 -26.07
N GLY A 434 20.78 -3.01 -27.31
CA GLY A 434 19.67 -3.05 -28.27
C GLY A 434 18.84 -1.76 -28.34
N PRO A 435 17.86 -1.73 -29.25
CA PRO A 435 17.01 -0.56 -29.45
C PRO A 435 16.28 -0.15 -28.17
N PHE A 436 16.17 1.15 -27.94
CA PHE A 436 15.45 1.67 -26.81
C PHE A 436 14.73 2.98 -27.12
N ARG A 437 13.75 3.31 -26.27
CA ARG A 437 13.09 4.60 -26.18
C ARG A 437 12.95 5.00 -24.73
N LEU A 438 13.09 6.29 -24.41
CA LEU A 438 12.80 6.86 -23.10
C LEU A 438 11.85 8.03 -23.27
N GLU A 439 10.81 8.06 -22.47
CA GLU A 439 9.82 9.13 -22.42
C GLU A 439 9.68 9.68 -20.99
N TRP A 440 9.72 10.99 -20.83
CA TRP A 440 9.53 11.73 -19.58
C TRP A 440 8.70 12.99 -19.85
N PRO A 441 7.81 13.43 -18.95
CA PRO A 441 7.36 12.71 -17.75
C PRO A 441 6.19 11.74 -18.03
N SER A 442 6.13 10.67 -17.28
CA SER A 442 4.97 9.78 -17.21
C SER A 442 4.43 9.75 -15.78
N TYR A 443 3.10 9.76 -15.64
CA TYR A 443 2.42 9.82 -14.34
C TYR A 443 1.56 8.56 -14.16
N PRO A 444 1.76 7.75 -13.10
CA PRO A 444 0.89 6.62 -12.84
C PRO A 444 -0.50 7.12 -12.41
N PHE A 445 -1.52 6.31 -12.66
CA PHE A 445 -2.87 6.61 -12.21
C PHE A 445 -2.95 6.58 -10.67
N ASN A 446 -3.62 7.57 -10.11
CA ASN A 446 -3.92 7.66 -8.69
C ASN A 446 -5.42 7.54 -8.45
N PRO A 447 -5.94 6.40 -7.97
CA PRO A 447 -7.37 6.22 -7.75
C PRO A 447 -7.94 7.17 -6.68
N TYR A 448 -7.09 7.72 -5.81
CA TYR A 448 -7.48 8.63 -4.71
C TYR A 448 -7.40 10.11 -5.07
N ALA A 449 -6.93 10.46 -6.26
CA ALA A 449 -7.06 11.80 -6.80
C ALA A 449 -8.36 11.90 -7.62
N ALA A 450 -9.08 13.02 -7.51
CA ALA A 450 -10.35 13.21 -8.23
C ALA A 450 -10.15 13.13 -9.76
N ASP A 451 -9.06 13.71 -10.25
CA ASP A 451 -8.65 13.73 -11.66
C ASP A 451 -7.88 12.47 -12.08
N GLY A 452 -7.58 11.55 -11.16
CA GLY A 452 -6.78 10.35 -11.42
C GLY A 452 -5.28 10.63 -11.59
N ALA A 453 -4.81 11.86 -11.41
CA ALA A 453 -3.41 12.21 -11.60
C ALA A 453 -2.56 11.91 -10.37
N ALA A 454 -1.39 11.30 -10.57
CA ALA A 454 -0.38 11.18 -9.53
C ALA A 454 0.42 12.49 -9.41
N ASP A 455 0.93 12.76 -8.21
CA ASP A 455 1.80 13.88 -7.90
C ASP A 455 3.30 13.59 -8.12
N ILE A 456 3.61 12.40 -8.65
CA ILE A 456 4.97 11.93 -8.88
C ILE A 456 5.11 11.40 -10.31
N SER A 457 6.22 11.75 -10.95
CA SER A 457 6.52 11.37 -12.34
C SER A 457 7.73 10.45 -12.42
N PHE A 458 7.75 9.66 -13.49
CA PHE A 458 8.82 8.74 -13.85
C PHE A 458 9.17 8.91 -15.34
N ALA A 459 10.36 8.48 -15.72
CA ALA A 459 10.67 8.22 -17.12
C ALA A 459 10.37 6.75 -17.44
N ILE A 460 9.77 6.48 -18.58
CA ILE A 460 9.55 5.11 -19.03
C ILE A 460 10.63 4.76 -20.07
N ALA A 461 11.56 3.91 -19.66
CA ALA A 461 12.51 3.29 -20.59
C ALA A 461 11.88 2.03 -21.19
N VAL A 462 11.84 1.95 -22.51
CA VAL A 462 11.28 0.82 -23.29
C VAL A 462 12.43 0.15 -24.03
N LEU A 463 12.70 -1.11 -23.69
CA LEU A 463 13.77 -1.92 -24.28
C LEU A 463 13.14 -2.99 -25.16
N THR A 464 13.64 -3.16 -26.38
CA THR A 464 13.22 -4.26 -27.27
C THR A 464 13.88 -5.55 -26.77
N LEU A 465 13.09 -6.61 -26.57
CA LEU A 465 13.62 -7.94 -26.26
C LEU A 465 13.93 -8.69 -27.54
N PRO A 466 15.08 -9.42 -27.58
CA PRO A 466 15.49 -10.22 -28.74
C PRO A 466 14.59 -11.42 -28.97
#